data_26a4c883a177699efbd35a31b96db1f1
#
_entry.id   26a4c883a177699efbd35a31b96db1f1
#
_cell.length_a   1.000
_cell.length_b   1.000
_cell.length_c   1.000
_cell.angle_alpha   90.00
_cell.angle_beta   90.00
_cell.angle_gamma   90.00
#
_symmetry.space_group_name_H-M   'P 1'
#
loop_
_entity.id
_entity.type
_entity.pdbx_description
1 polymer ?
#
loop_
_entity_poly.entity_id
_entity_poly.type
_entity_poly.pdbx_seq_one_letter_code
_entity_poly.pdbx_strand_id
1 'polypeptide(L)'
;MTETGDRRLRTEDIAEREIYTFLRRHRPGKMLVGLSGGADSVALLLALARCGAAVQAVHCNFHLRGDESMRDENFCRKLCRTNDIPLTVIDFDVDSWRSKNGGSVEMACRDLRYERFEALRKEFCCSHIAVAHNADDNIETVLLNLFRGSGTRGLRGMLHETERHILRPLLTVSRRQIEEYLSYIGQEYVTDSTNLSSDYRRNFIRRDLLPLIETRWPGVRKAITSTIANMREEEAALQAYSDGFFRNGDTDLPYSVIAGCQNPSWIVRRFTEQFGADSSIASEINRSISSCPFQPGKTWYVAGRILVTDRDALRYVADNPSISYALDDNVFELSGSVSEEIRRNRGNEVLWLPYDAGQCDVRMPRQGDRMAPLGMRGTRLVSDVLKESGLDSRKRREVPVVVRRTDGEILWIPGVKRSRHDIIDSSAHEVHLITIRRES
;
A
#
# COMPACT_ATOMS: atom_id res chain seq x y z
N MET A 1 22.78 11.50 44.91
CA MET A 1 23.86 10.94 44.08
C MET A 1 23.66 9.44 44.11
N THR A 2 22.90 8.90 43.16
CA THR A 2 22.65 7.47 43.00
C THR A 2 23.43 7.02 41.78
N GLU A 3 24.43 6.17 42.04
CA GLU A 3 25.25 5.51 41.05
C GLU A 3 24.36 4.69 40.10
N THR A 4 24.17 5.19 38.89
CA THR A 4 23.79 4.39 37.74
C THR A 4 25.02 3.56 37.34
N GLY A 5 25.18 2.40 37.99
CA GLY A 5 26.24 1.47 37.67
C GLY A 5 26.24 1.10 36.20
N ASP A 6 27.36 1.32 35.56
CA ASP A 6 27.71 0.82 34.24
C ASP A 6 27.66 -0.72 34.28
N ARG A 7 26.46 -1.30 33.98
CA ARG A 7 26.29 -2.73 33.80
C ARG A 7 27.05 -3.08 32.52
N ARG A 8 28.30 -3.56 32.66
CA ARG A 8 29.00 -4.28 31.59
C ARG A 8 28.13 -5.46 31.18
N LEU A 9 27.36 -5.27 30.09
CA LEU A 9 26.54 -6.33 29.48
C LEU A 9 27.42 -7.51 29.17
N ARG A 10 27.14 -8.65 29.79
CA ARG A 10 27.87 -9.91 29.58
C ARG A 10 27.54 -10.46 28.19
N THR A 11 28.36 -11.35 27.68
CA THR A 11 28.18 -12.04 26.40
C THR A 11 26.85 -12.80 26.34
N GLU A 12 26.27 -13.11 27.47
CA GLU A 12 25.02 -13.84 27.67
C GLU A 12 23.77 -12.98 27.39
N ASP A 13 23.91 -11.65 27.36
CA ASP A 13 22.80 -10.68 27.17
C ASP A 13 22.74 -10.12 25.74
N ILE A 14 23.03 -10.94 24.72
CA ILE A 14 23.07 -10.46 23.32
C ILE A 14 21.76 -9.80 22.91
N ALA A 15 20.63 -10.36 23.29
CA ALA A 15 19.32 -9.80 22.95
C ALA A 15 19.10 -8.41 23.56
N GLU A 16 19.42 -8.21 24.86
CA GLU A 16 19.33 -6.91 25.51
C GLU A 16 20.31 -5.89 24.91
N ARG A 17 21.54 -6.32 24.59
CA ARG A 17 22.54 -5.46 23.94
C ARG A 17 22.11 -4.98 22.58
N GLU A 18 21.56 -5.87 21.75
CA GLU A 18 21.04 -5.52 20.43
C GLU A 18 19.84 -4.59 20.54
N ILE A 19 18.93 -4.85 21.47
CA ILE A 19 17.77 -3.98 21.74
C ILE A 19 18.22 -2.62 22.27
N TYR A 20 19.16 -2.58 23.20
CA TYR A 20 19.71 -1.31 23.71
C TYR A 20 20.33 -0.48 22.58
N THR A 21 21.13 -1.13 21.72
CA THR A 21 21.73 -0.48 20.54
C THR A 21 20.66 0.01 19.58
N PHE A 22 19.63 -0.80 19.35
CA PHE A 22 18.48 -0.44 18.53
C PHE A 22 17.73 0.79 19.09
N LEU A 23 17.43 0.81 20.38
CA LEU A 23 16.75 1.92 21.06
C LEU A 23 17.54 3.22 20.98
N ARG A 24 18.87 3.15 21.16
CA ARG A 24 19.75 4.34 21.01
C ARG A 24 19.75 4.89 19.60
N ARG A 25 19.68 4.03 18.59
CA ARG A 25 19.71 4.40 17.17
C ARG A 25 18.39 5.01 16.71
N HIS A 26 17.27 4.33 17.01
CA HIS A 26 15.94 4.70 16.52
C HIS A 26 15.20 5.65 17.45
N ARG A 27 15.54 5.68 18.73
CA ARG A 27 14.93 6.54 19.77
C ARG A 27 13.39 6.54 19.71
N PRO A 28 12.74 5.36 19.64
CA PRO A 28 11.30 5.31 19.60
C PRO A 28 10.70 5.85 20.89
N GLY A 29 9.52 6.47 20.79
CA GLY A 29 8.71 6.77 21.95
C GLY A 29 8.07 5.51 22.54
N LYS A 30 6.89 5.62 23.19
CA LYS A 30 6.13 4.46 23.64
C LYS A 30 5.82 3.53 22.47
N MET A 31 5.99 2.21 22.66
CA MET A 31 5.77 1.20 21.62
C MET A 31 4.62 0.26 21.98
N LEU A 32 3.81 -0.09 20.99
CA LEU A 32 2.85 -1.18 21.06
C LEU A 32 3.57 -2.49 20.70
N VAL A 33 3.61 -3.47 21.60
CA VAL A 33 4.38 -4.73 21.40
C VAL A 33 3.41 -5.89 21.20
N GLY A 34 3.48 -6.56 20.03
CA GLY A 34 2.72 -7.77 19.76
C GLY A 34 3.24 -8.96 20.60
N LEU A 35 2.43 -9.50 21.48
CA LEU A 35 2.74 -10.61 22.37
C LEU A 35 1.90 -11.84 22.04
N SER A 36 2.52 -12.87 21.47
CA SER A 36 1.85 -14.15 21.19
C SER A 36 2.00 -15.19 22.31
N GLY A 37 2.91 -14.97 23.24
CA GLY A 37 3.32 -15.95 24.27
C GLY A 37 4.51 -16.82 23.83
N GLY A 38 4.83 -16.90 22.54
CA GLY A 38 6.00 -17.62 22.05
C GLY A 38 7.32 -16.90 22.37
N ALA A 39 8.43 -17.67 22.32
CA ALA A 39 9.75 -17.20 22.76
C ALA A 39 10.15 -15.84 22.18
N ASP A 40 10.00 -15.64 20.87
CA ASP A 40 10.42 -14.36 20.22
C ASP A 40 9.67 -13.16 20.78
N SER A 41 8.34 -13.27 20.93
CA SER A 41 7.52 -12.18 21.44
C SER A 41 7.72 -11.91 22.94
N VAL A 42 7.95 -12.95 23.72
CA VAL A 42 8.29 -12.85 25.15
C VAL A 42 9.65 -12.18 25.33
N ALA A 43 10.67 -12.64 24.59
CA ALA A 43 11.99 -12.04 24.62
C ALA A 43 11.99 -10.57 24.22
N LEU A 44 11.27 -10.22 23.13
CA LEU A 44 11.12 -8.84 22.67
C LEU A 44 10.53 -7.96 23.79
N LEU A 45 9.41 -8.36 24.35
CA LEU A 45 8.70 -7.58 25.37
C LEU A 45 9.58 -7.34 26.60
N LEU A 46 10.15 -8.43 27.15
CA LEU A 46 10.96 -8.33 28.36
C LEU A 46 12.27 -7.56 28.14
N ALA A 47 12.97 -7.79 27.02
CA ALA A 47 14.19 -7.06 26.74
C ALA A 47 13.94 -5.58 26.50
N LEU A 48 12.85 -5.18 25.83
CA LEU A 48 12.45 -3.78 25.70
C LEU A 48 12.16 -3.15 27.07
N ALA A 49 11.38 -3.81 27.93
CA ALA A 49 11.03 -3.31 29.25
C ALA A 49 12.28 -3.20 30.15
N ARG A 50 13.18 -4.21 30.15
CA ARG A 50 14.43 -4.21 30.93
C ARG A 50 15.43 -3.16 30.45
N CYS A 51 15.40 -2.81 29.16
CA CYS A 51 16.15 -1.69 28.60
C CYS A 51 15.52 -0.30 28.88
N GLY A 52 14.43 -0.25 29.63
CA GLY A 52 13.75 0.99 30.04
C GLY A 52 12.84 1.61 28.96
N ALA A 53 12.47 0.87 27.93
CA ALA A 53 11.54 1.36 26.93
C ALA A 53 10.11 1.40 27.48
N ALA A 54 9.35 2.45 27.14
CA ALA A 54 7.94 2.52 27.44
C ALA A 54 7.18 1.59 26.47
N VAL A 55 6.54 0.54 27.01
CA VAL A 55 5.84 -0.48 26.23
C VAL A 55 4.38 -0.64 26.63
N GLN A 56 3.54 -0.99 25.67
CA GLN A 56 2.18 -1.45 25.82
C GLN A 56 2.06 -2.79 25.11
N ALA A 57 1.84 -3.88 25.84
CA ALA A 57 1.66 -5.19 25.25
C ALA A 57 0.25 -5.35 24.65
N VAL A 58 0.16 -6.09 23.55
CA VAL A 58 -1.10 -6.49 22.94
C VAL A 58 -1.07 -7.96 22.56
N HIS A 59 -2.07 -8.73 23.03
CA HIS A 59 -2.29 -10.13 22.67
C HIS A 59 -3.53 -10.25 21.78
N CYS A 60 -3.40 -11.00 20.67
CA CYS A 60 -4.48 -11.27 19.74
C CYS A 60 -4.94 -12.71 19.92
N ASN A 61 -6.16 -12.93 20.41
CA ASN A 61 -6.78 -14.24 20.48
C ASN A 61 -7.71 -14.43 19.27
N PHE A 62 -7.37 -15.37 18.41
CA PHE A 62 -8.14 -15.71 17.22
C PHE A 62 -9.07 -16.91 17.42
N HIS A 63 -9.05 -17.53 18.61
CA HIS A 63 -9.85 -18.70 19.00
C HIS A 63 -9.75 -19.92 18.08
N LEU A 64 -8.69 -19.99 17.26
CA LEU A 64 -8.51 -21.05 16.25
C LEU A 64 -8.07 -22.39 16.84
N ARG A 65 -7.64 -22.42 18.12
CA ARG A 65 -7.04 -23.60 18.77
C ARG A 65 -7.75 -23.96 20.09
N GLY A 66 -8.97 -23.50 20.30
CA GLY A 66 -9.74 -23.81 21.50
C GLY A 66 -8.98 -23.53 22.79
N ASP A 67 -8.82 -24.57 23.66
CA ASP A 67 -8.17 -24.47 24.97
C ASP A 67 -6.72 -23.96 24.91
N GLU A 68 -5.97 -24.27 23.85
CA GLU A 68 -4.60 -23.74 23.68
C GLU A 68 -4.59 -22.23 23.52
N SER A 69 -5.57 -21.64 22.80
CA SER A 69 -5.68 -20.21 22.66
C SER A 69 -5.92 -19.53 24.02
N MET A 70 -6.74 -20.14 24.87
CA MET A 70 -7.00 -19.65 26.24
C MET A 70 -5.78 -19.82 27.16
N ARG A 71 -5.05 -20.93 27.03
CA ARG A 71 -3.78 -21.15 27.74
C ARG A 71 -2.77 -20.07 27.41
N ASP A 72 -2.59 -19.75 26.13
CA ASP A 72 -1.64 -18.77 25.64
C ASP A 72 -2.00 -17.36 26.11
N GLU A 73 -3.29 -17.01 26.09
CA GLU A 73 -3.79 -15.75 26.64
C GLU A 73 -3.52 -15.64 28.15
N ASN A 74 -3.84 -16.70 28.92
CA ASN A 74 -3.61 -16.71 30.36
C ASN A 74 -2.12 -16.59 30.70
N PHE A 75 -1.25 -17.21 29.91
CA PHE A 75 0.20 -17.04 30.02
C PHE A 75 0.60 -15.57 29.80
N CYS A 76 0.13 -14.92 28.72
CA CYS A 76 0.41 -13.53 28.42
C CYS A 76 -0.08 -12.58 29.53
N ARG A 77 -1.28 -12.82 30.09
CA ARG A 77 -1.82 -12.06 31.23
C ARG A 77 -0.96 -12.21 32.48
N LYS A 78 -0.52 -13.44 32.80
CA LYS A 78 0.36 -13.70 33.94
C LYS A 78 1.72 -13.02 33.75
N LEU A 79 2.35 -13.18 32.58
CA LEU A 79 3.63 -12.58 32.24
C LEU A 79 3.60 -11.05 32.42
N CYS A 80 2.62 -10.39 31.83
CA CYS A 80 2.50 -8.95 31.90
C CYS A 80 2.23 -8.45 33.32
N ARG A 81 1.39 -9.14 34.08
CA ARG A 81 1.12 -8.81 35.49
C ARG A 81 2.38 -8.93 36.36
N THR A 82 3.18 -9.99 36.17
CA THR A 82 4.41 -10.23 36.94
C THR A 82 5.49 -9.17 36.66
N ASN A 83 5.48 -8.57 35.47
CA ASN A 83 6.47 -7.59 35.07
C ASN A 83 5.94 -6.14 35.04
N ASP A 84 4.77 -5.87 35.59
CA ASP A 84 4.10 -4.55 35.63
C ASP A 84 3.97 -3.91 34.22
N ILE A 85 3.71 -4.73 33.20
CA ILE A 85 3.53 -4.30 31.81
C ILE A 85 2.03 -4.21 31.50
N PRO A 86 1.52 -3.07 31.02
CA PRO A 86 0.13 -2.96 30.62
C PRO A 86 -0.16 -3.83 29.41
N LEU A 87 -1.24 -4.64 29.49
CA LEU A 87 -1.67 -5.57 28.44
C LEU A 87 -3.08 -5.29 27.97
N THR A 88 -3.28 -5.23 26.68
CA THR A 88 -4.59 -5.29 26.02
C THR A 88 -4.75 -6.64 25.33
N VAL A 89 -5.86 -7.32 25.55
CA VAL A 89 -6.23 -8.56 24.85
C VAL A 89 -7.35 -8.24 23.89
N ILE A 90 -7.28 -8.81 22.69
CA ILE A 90 -8.23 -8.62 21.60
C ILE A 90 -8.71 -9.97 21.12
N ASP A 91 -10.01 -10.15 21.07
CA ASP A 91 -10.67 -11.31 20.48
C ASP A 91 -11.07 -11.00 19.04
N PHE A 92 -10.82 -11.95 18.13
CA PHE A 92 -11.15 -11.82 16.71
C PHE A 92 -12.08 -12.93 16.25
N ASP A 93 -13.11 -12.55 15.48
CA ASP A 93 -13.95 -13.45 14.72
C ASP A 93 -13.41 -13.56 13.28
N VAL A 94 -12.56 -14.56 13.06
CA VAL A 94 -11.89 -14.81 11.77
C VAL A 94 -12.90 -15.27 10.70
N ASP A 95 -13.90 -16.05 11.10
CA ASP A 95 -14.88 -16.62 10.16
C ASP A 95 -15.81 -15.53 9.59
N SER A 96 -16.27 -14.62 10.43
CA SER A 96 -17.03 -13.44 9.98
C SER A 96 -16.24 -12.55 9.02
N TRP A 97 -14.96 -12.34 9.28
CA TRP A 97 -14.10 -11.56 8.38
C TRP A 97 -13.93 -12.24 7.03
N ARG A 98 -13.64 -13.57 7.02
CA ARG A 98 -13.46 -14.34 5.80
C ARG A 98 -14.72 -14.43 4.95
N SER A 99 -15.88 -14.52 5.58
CA SER A 99 -17.17 -14.53 4.88
C SER A 99 -17.41 -13.25 4.07
N LYS A 100 -16.89 -12.12 4.53
CA LYS A 100 -17.02 -10.81 3.87
C LYS A 100 -15.93 -10.52 2.83
N ASN A 101 -14.70 -10.92 3.12
CA ASN A 101 -13.52 -10.49 2.34
C ASN A 101 -12.88 -11.64 1.54
N GLY A 102 -13.21 -12.89 1.84
CA GLY A 102 -12.56 -14.06 1.26
C GLY A 102 -11.13 -14.28 1.79
N GLY A 103 -10.38 -15.13 1.12
CA GLY A 103 -8.96 -15.35 1.42
C GLY A 103 -8.66 -16.47 2.41
N SER A 104 -7.37 -16.71 2.68
CA SER A 104 -6.91 -17.73 3.64
C SER A 104 -7.10 -17.26 5.08
N VAL A 105 -7.17 -18.21 6.02
CA VAL A 105 -7.19 -17.93 7.47
C VAL A 105 -5.98 -17.10 7.89
N GLU A 106 -4.80 -17.42 7.37
CA GLU A 106 -3.56 -16.69 7.67
C GLU A 106 -3.61 -15.24 7.22
N MET A 107 -4.12 -14.99 6.01
CA MET A 107 -4.32 -13.63 5.49
C MET A 107 -5.30 -12.86 6.37
N ALA A 108 -6.43 -13.47 6.72
CA ALA A 108 -7.42 -12.86 7.60
C ALA A 108 -6.83 -12.49 8.99
N CYS A 109 -6.13 -13.43 9.62
CA CYS A 109 -5.46 -13.17 10.91
C CYS A 109 -4.40 -12.07 10.81
N ARG A 110 -3.67 -12.01 9.70
CA ARG A 110 -2.67 -10.97 9.46
C ARG A 110 -3.32 -9.59 9.32
N ASP A 111 -4.33 -9.47 8.48
CA ASP A 111 -4.99 -8.19 8.18
C ASP A 111 -5.72 -7.65 9.42
N LEU A 112 -6.50 -8.49 10.09
CA LEU A 112 -7.16 -8.15 11.36
C LEU A 112 -6.17 -7.66 12.42
N ARG A 113 -5.03 -8.37 12.55
CA ARG A 113 -3.98 -8.01 13.51
C ARG A 113 -3.41 -6.62 13.22
N TYR A 114 -2.98 -6.36 11.98
CA TYR A 114 -2.33 -5.09 11.64
C TYR A 114 -3.29 -3.91 11.66
N GLU A 115 -4.52 -4.10 11.23
CA GLU A 115 -5.58 -3.09 11.34
C GLU A 115 -5.80 -2.69 12.80
N ARG A 116 -5.96 -3.68 13.69
CA ARG A 116 -6.20 -3.42 15.10
C ARG A 116 -4.95 -2.86 15.79
N PHE A 117 -3.77 -3.32 15.43
CA PHE A 117 -2.52 -2.77 15.98
C PHE A 117 -2.36 -1.29 15.66
N GLU A 118 -2.68 -0.87 14.44
CA GLU A 118 -2.62 0.54 14.07
C GLU A 118 -3.68 1.39 14.80
N ALA A 119 -4.89 0.86 15.00
CA ALA A 119 -5.90 1.52 15.80
C ALA A 119 -5.44 1.73 17.25
N LEU A 120 -4.92 0.66 17.89
CA LEU A 120 -4.43 0.72 19.28
C LEU A 120 -3.14 1.57 19.40
N ARG A 121 -2.27 1.55 18.39
CA ARG A 121 -1.10 2.43 18.35
C ARG A 121 -1.50 3.89 18.51
N LYS A 122 -2.54 4.32 17.79
CA LYS A 122 -3.10 5.68 17.89
C LYS A 122 -3.78 5.93 19.23
N GLU A 123 -4.63 4.99 19.68
CA GLU A 123 -5.37 5.07 20.93
C GLU A 123 -4.46 5.25 22.14
N PHE A 124 -3.37 4.46 22.23
CA PHE A 124 -2.41 4.54 23.33
C PHE A 124 -1.27 5.53 23.09
N CYS A 125 -1.36 6.38 22.07
CA CYS A 125 -0.32 7.34 21.69
C CYS A 125 1.07 6.68 21.54
N CYS A 126 1.12 5.45 21.02
CA CYS A 126 2.39 4.78 20.73
C CYS A 126 2.97 5.31 19.44
N SER A 127 4.29 5.54 19.42
CA SER A 127 4.99 5.98 18.22
C SER A 127 5.09 4.87 17.17
N HIS A 128 5.28 3.62 17.62
CA HIS A 128 5.53 2.47 16.76
C HIS A 128 4.87 1.19 17.29
N ILE A 129 4.76 0.20 16.38
CA ILE A 129 4.39 -1.18 16.67
C ILE A 129 5.65 -2.03 16.62
N ALA A 130 6.05 -2.68 17.72
CA ALA A 130 7.19 -3.59 17.75
C ALA A 130 6.72 -5.03 17.54
N VAL A 131 7.35 -5.73 16.58
CA VAL A 131 7.08 -7.14 16.26
C VAL A 131 8.35 -7.97 16.34
N ALA A 132 8.20 -9.22 16.79
CA ALA A 132 9.31 -10.09 17.19
C ALA A 132 9.92 -10.90 16.02
N HIS A 133 10.00 -10.34 14.82
CA HIS A 133 10.76 -10.99 13.75
C HIS A 133 12.25 -11.01 14.11
N ASN A 134 12.88 -12.16 13.93
CA ASN A 134 14.26 -12.44 14.28
C ASN A 134 15.17 -12.66 13.05
N ALA A 135 16.45 -12.96 13.27
CA ALA A 135 17.42 -13.16 12.19
C ALA A 135 17.10 -14.37 11.31
N ASP A 136 16.57 -15.46 11.90
CA ASP A 136 16.18 -16.67 11.17
C ASP A 136 14.99 -16.39 10.25
N ASP A 137 13.97 -15.67 10.73
CA ASP A 137 12.83 -15.23 9.90
C ASP A 137 13.30 -14.36 8.71
N ASN A 138 14.34 -13.56 8.93
CA ASN A 138 14.90 -12.72 7.88
C ASN A 138 15.62 -13.56 6.81
N ILE A 139 16.40 -14.56 7.20
CA ILE A 139 17.04 -15.54 6.30
C ILE A 139 15.98 -16.28 5.49
N GLU A 140 14.93 -16.80 6.13
CA GLU A 140 13.81 -17.47 5.45
C GLU A 140 13.15 -16.56 4.41
N THR A 141 12.92 -15.31 4.77
CA THR A 141 12.32 -14.33 3.85
C THR A 141 13.20 -14.06 2.64
N VAL A 142 14.52 -13.94 2.83
CA VAL A 142 15.47 -13.72 1.73
C VAL A 142 15.54 -14.94 0.83
N LEU A 143 15.58 -16.16 1.37
CA LEU A 143 15.56 -17.37 0.56
C LEU A 143 14.26 -17.52 -0.24
N LEU A 144 13.11 -17.22 0.37
CA LEU A 144 11.83 -17.21 -0.36
C LEU A 144 11.83 -16.18 -1.51
N ASN A 145 12.38 -15.00 -1.27
CA ASN A 145 12.49 -13.95 -2.28
C ASN A 145 13.47 -14.35 -3.39
N LEU A 146 14.59 -14.96 -3.04
CA LEU A 146 15.56 -15.49 -4.02
C LEU A 146 14.90 -16.53 -4.95
N PHE A 147 14.16 -17.48 -4.40
CA PHE A 147 13.46 -18.51 -5.18
C PHE A 147 12.30 -17.98 -6.02
N ARG A 148 11.82 -16.79 -5.71
CA ARG A 148 10.82 -16.05 -6.54
C ARG A 148 11.46 -15.16 -7.59
N GLY A 149 12.79 -15.10 -7.68
CA GLY A 149 13.50 -14.24 -8.64
C GLY A 149 13.52 -12.76 -8.27
N SER A 150 13.46 -12.43 -6.98
CA SER A 150 13.49 -11.04 -6.52
C SER A 150 14.85 -10.38 -6.77
N GLY A 151 14.82 -9.08 -7.12
CA GLY A 151 16.02 -8.25 -7.20
C GLY A 151 16.56 -7.82 -5.83
N THR A 152 17.49 -6.85 -5.83
CA THR A 152 18.18 -6.33 -4.64
C THR A 152 17.22 -5.92 -3.52
N ARG A 153 16.08 -5.30 -3.86
CA ARG A 153 15.04 -4.90 -2.91
C ARG A 153 14.46 -6.08 -2.12
N GLY A 154 14.30 -7.24 -2.74
CA GLY A 154 13.84 -8.46 -2.05
C GLY A 154 14.96 -9.14 -1.27
N LEU A 155 16.21 -9.09 -1.78
CA LEU A 155 17.36 -9.74 -1.17
C LEU A 155 17.96 -8.98 0.02
N ARG A 156 17.63 -7.70 0.21
CA ARG A 156 17.99 -6.94 1.42
C ARG A 156 17.27 -7.42 2.68
N GLY A 157 16.31 -8.34 2.53
CA GLY A 157 15.51 -8.88 3.61
C GLY A 157 14.53 -7.87 4.22
N MET A 158 14.09 -8.14 5.46
CA MET A 158 13.20 -7.26 6.19
C MET A 158 13.93 -6.01 6.66
N LEU A 159 13.21 -4.89 6.71
CA LEU A 159 13.71 -3.64 7.29
C LEU A 159 13.48 -3.61 8.81
N HIS A 160 14.39 -2.98 9.54
CA HIS A 160 14.23 -2.72 10.97
C HIS A 160 13.02 -1.82 11.26
N GLU A 161 12.77 -0.88 10.39
CA GLU A 161 11.65 0.06 10.46
C GLU A 161 10.95 0.15 9.11
N THR A 162 9.63 0.30 9.14
CA THR A 162 8.81 0.48 7.94
C THR A 162 8.01 1.78 7.99
N GLU A 163 7.58 2.28 6.85
CA GLU A 163 6.70 3.46 6.72
C GLU A 163 5.37 3.31 7.49
N ARG A 164 4.96 2.08 7.81
CA ARG A 164 3.77 1.78 8.62
C ARG A 164 4.05 1.76 10.12
N HIS A 165 5.11 2.43 10.57
CA HIS A 165 5.51 2.49 11.99
C HIS A 165 5.77 1.11 12.64
N ILE A 166 6.20 0.11 11.87
CA ILE A 166 6.53 -1.22 12.39
C ILE A 166 8.03 -1.28 12.64
N LEU A 167 8.41 -1.63 13.86
CA LEU A 167 9.79 -1.87 14.27
C LEU A 167 10.05 -3.37 14.47
N ARG A 168 11.27 -3.81 14.14
CA ARG A 168 11.76 -5.19 14.33
C ARG A 168 13.09 -5.19 15.09
N PRO A 169 13.05 -5.00 16.41
CA PRO A 169 14.27 -4.86 17.21
C PRO A 169 15.14 -6.14 17.27
N LEU A 170 14.54 -7.33 17.11
CA LEU A 170 15.24 -8.61 17.16
C LEU A 170 15.78 -9.08 15.79
N LEU A 171 15.74 -8.27 14.76
CA LEU A 171 16.06 -8.71 13.39
C LEU A 171 17.54 -9.13 13.19
N THR A 172 18.42 -8.81 14.13
CA THR A 172 19.83 -9.22 14.18
C THR A 172 20.10 -10.37 15.17
N VAL A 173 19.09 -10.75 15.96
CA VAL A 173 19.20 -11.79 17.00
C VAL A 173 18.65 -13.10 16.47
N SER A 174 19.43 -14.18 16.55
CA SER A 174 19.00 -15.51 16.12
C SER A 174 18.01 -16.14 17.11
N ARG A 175 17.22 -17.09 16.64
CA ARG A 175 16.30 -17.88 17.48
C ARG A 175 17.02 -18.54 18.65
N ARG A 176 18.19 -19.09 18.42
CA ARG A 176 19.02 -19.69 19.46
C ARG A 176 19.40 -18.67 20.53
N GLN A 177 19.86 -17.49 20.16
CA GLN A 177 20.20 -16.42 21.11
C GLN A 177 18.98 -15.92 21.90
N ILE A 178 17.80 -15.93 21.31
CA ILE A 178 16.53 -15.62 21.99
C ILE A 178 16.24 -16.67 23.08
N GLU A 179 16.38 -17.95 22.77
CA GLU A 179 16.15 -19.05 23.72
C GLU A 179 17.21 -19.06 24.84
N GLU A 180 18.48 -18.81 24.51
CA GLU A 180 19.55 -18.62 25.49
C GLU A 180 19.27 -17.46 26.45
N TYR A 181 18.81 -16.33 25.91
CA TYR A 181 18.40 -15.17 26.72
C TYR A 181 17.25 -15.49 27.68
N LEU A 182 16.17 -16.12 27.20
CA LEU A 182 15.03 -16.48 28.04
C LEU A 182 15.45 -17.49 29.13
N SER A 183 16.28 -18.46 28.80
CA SER A 183 16.85 -19.41 29.76
C SER A 183 17.68 -18.69 30.83
N TYR A 184 18.52 -17.74 30.43
CA TYR A 184 19.35 -16.93 31.34
C TYR A 184 18.53 -16.11 32.33
N ILE A 185 17.44 -15.49 31.89
CA ILE A 185 16.56 -14.72 32.78
C ILE A 185 15.54 -15.60 33.52
N GLY A 186 15.54 -16.93 33.30
CA GLY A 186 14.61 -17.85 33.93
C GLY A 186 13.15 -17.70 33.50
N GLN A 187 12.93 -17.20 32.28
CA GLN A 187 11.57 -16.95 31.76
C GLN A 187 11.09 -18.07 30.86
N GLU A 188 9.98 -18.70 31.23
CA GLU A 188 9.25 -19.64 30.40
C GLU A 188 8.51 -18.95 29.27
N TYR A 189 8.17 -19.71 28.21
CA TYR A 189 7.37 -19.29 27.09
C TYR A 189 6.48 -20.43 26.59
N VAL A 190 5.45 -20.09 25.82
CA VAL A 190 4.56 -21.10 25.22
C VAL A 190 5.19 -21.66 23.95
N THR A 191 5.22 -23.00 23.87
CA THR A 191 5.61 -23.70 22.66
C THR A 191 4.36 -23.99 21.83
N ASP A 192 4.32 -23.51 20.60
CA ASP A 192 3.20 -23.73 19.68
C ASP A 192 3.20 -25.21 19.23
N SER A 193 2.14 -25.94 19.55
CA SER A 193 1.95 -27.34 19.11
C SER A 193 1.63 -27.43 17.61
N THR A 194 1.07 -26.38 17.03
CA THR A 194 0.68 -26.30 15.62
C THR A 194 1.76 -25.66 14.75
N ASN A 195 2.96 -26.18 14.78
CA ASN A 195 3.94 -25.96 13.71
C ASN A 195 3.43 -26.49 12.33
N LEU A 196 2.15 -26.70 12.22
CA LEU A 196 1.34 -26.98 11.02
C LEU A 196 0.88 -25.69 10.36
N SER A 197 1.67 -24.59 10.48
CA SER A 197 1.34 -23.36 9.80
C SER A 197 1.28 -23.59 8.28
N SER A 198 0.32 -22.96 7.66
CA SER A 198 -0.03 -23.00 6.26
C SER A 198 1.10 -22.61 5.28
N ASP A 199 2.19 -22.01 5.73
CA ASP A 199 3.34 -21.72 4.87
C ASP A 199 4.30 -22.94 4.78
N TYR A 200 3.87 -23.94 4.01
CA TYR A 200 4.66 -25.13 3.69
C TYR A 200 6.09 -24.77 3.21
N ARG A 201 6.23 -23.71 2.42
CA ARG A 201 7.53 -23.28 1.86
C ARG A 201 8.46 -22.73 2.93
N ARG A 202 7.94 -21.92 3.86
CA ARG A 202 8.73 -21.35 4.96
C ARG A 202 9.15 -22.45 5.95
N ASN A 203 8.24 -23.37 6.26
CA ASN A 203 8.53 -24.52 7.10
C ASN A 203 9.56 -25.45 6.48
N PHE A 204 9.48 -25.70 5.17
CA PHE A 204 10.49 -26.47 4.44
C PHE A 204 11.87 -25.81 4.52
N ILE A 205 11.96 -24.49 4.31
CA ILE A 205 13.24 -23.77 4.44
C ILE A 205 13.80 -23.90 5.86
N ARG A 206 12.97 -23.74 6.89
CA ARG A 206 13.38 -23.77 8.30
C ARG A 206 13.81 -25.15 8.76
N ARG A 207 13.07 -26.20 8.42
CA ARG A 207 13.20 -27.54 8.99
C ARG A 207 14.08 -28.47 8.17
N ASP A 208 14.05 -28.29 6.86
CA ASP A 208 14.69 -29.23 5.94
C ASP A 208 15.87 -28.59 5.22
N LEU A 209 15.64 -27.46 4.52
CA LEU A 209 16.65 -26.90 3.63
C LEU A 209 17.82 -26.25 4.38
N LEU A 210 17.57 -25.36 5.33
CA LEU A 210 18.64 -24.69 6.08
C LEU A 210 19.48 -25.67 6.90
N PRO A 211 18.92 -26.64 7.66
CA PRO A 211 19.71 -27.65 8.36
C PRO A 211 20.53 -28.51 7.39
N LEU A 212 19.97 -28.91 6.25
CA LEU A 212 20.70 -29.68 5.24
C LEU A 212 21.91 -28.90 4.70
N ILE A 213 21.72 -27.62 4.39
CA ILE A 213 22.82 -26.77 3.91
C ILE A 213 23.90 -26.62 5.00
N GLU A 214 23.50 -26.41 6.25
CA GLU A 214 24.42 -26.25 7.38
C GLU A 214 25.34 -27.45 7.59
N THR A 215 24.89 -28.68 7.27
CA THR A 215 25.75 -29.88 7.35
C THR A 215 26.90 -29.82 6.34
N ARG A 216 26.75 -29.14 5.23
CA ARG A 216 27.78 -29.05 4.15
C ARG A 216 28.58 -27.76 4.22
N TRP A 217 27.93 -26.66 4.67
CA TRP A 217 28.54 -25.34 4.81
C TRP A 217 28.30 -24.79 6.22
N PRO A 218 29.09 -25.24 7.23
CA PRO A 218 29.00 -24.66 8.56
C PRO A 218 29.16 -23.15 8.54
N GLY A 219 28.25 -22.44 9.22
CA GLY A 219 28.24 -20.98 9.25
C GLY A 219 27.47 -20.30 8.10
N VAL A 220 26.74 -21.06 7.28
CA VAL A 220 25.94 -20.50 6.16
C VAL A 220 24.94 -19.43 6.62
N ARG A 221 24.33 -19.56 7.81
CA ARG A 221 23.43 -18.50 8.36
C ARG A 221 24.18 -17.18 8.53
N LYS A 222 25.40 -17.21 9.04
CA LYS A 222 26.25 -16.01 9.16
C LYS A 222 26.58 -15.42 7.78
N ALA A 223 26.91 -16.28 6.81
CA ALA A 223 27.20 -15.86 5.44
C ALA A 223 25.97 -15.19 4.79
N ILE A 224 24.77 -15.80 4.91
CA ILE A 224 23.52 -15.20 4.40
C ILE A 224 23.23 -13.86 5.10
N THR A 225 23.41 -13.78 6.42
CA THR A 225 23.23 -12.51 7.16
C THR A 225 24.19 -11.42 6.67
N SER A 226 25.45 -11.76 6.39
CA SER A 226 26.40 -10.82 5.81
C SER A 226 25.99 -10.38 4.40
N THR A 227 25.51 -11.32 3.58
CA THR A 227 24.96 -10.98 2.25
C THR A 227 23.78 -10.03 2.35
N ILE A 228 22.87 -10.26 3.30
CA ILE A 228 21.72 -9.35 3.55
C ILE A 228 22.20 -7.95 3.91
N ALA A 229 23.24 -7.84 4.75
CA ALA A 229 23.80 -6.54 5.13
C ALA A 229 24.36 -5.82 3.90
N ASN A 230 25.17 -6.49 3.07
CA ASN A 230 25.71 -5.93 1.83
C ASN A 230 24.59 -5.49 0.87
N MET A 231 23.56 -6.34 0.69
CA MET A 231 22.40 -6.01 -0.15
C MET A 231 21.62 -4.79 0.35
N ARG A 232 21.59 -4.56 1.67
CA ARG A 232 20.98 -3.35 2.24
C ARG A 232 21.76 -2.09 1.89
N GLU A 233 23.08 -2.15 1.98
CA GLU A 233 23.95 -1.03 1.62
C GLU A 233 23.86 -0.70 0.13
N GLU A 234 23.92 -1.72 -0.73
CA GLU A 234 23.76 -1.56 -2.17
C GLU A 234 22.37 -1.01 -2.52
N GLU A 235 21.33 -1.53 -1.89
CA GLU A 235 19.96 -1.04 -2.13
C GLU A 235 19.77 0.40 -1.66
N ALA A 236 20.43 0.83 -0.56
CA ALA A 236 20.41 2.21 -0.11
C ALA A 236 21.10 3.14 -1.14
N ALA A 237 22.22 2.72 -1.72
CA ALA A 237 22.89 3.46 -2.79
C ALA A 237 22.03 3.55 -4.05
N LEU A 238 21.39 2.43 -4.46
CA LEU A 238 20.46 2.39 -5.60
C LEU A 238 19.22 3.25 -5.35
N GLN A 239 18.71 3.30 -4.12
CA GLN A 239 17.61 4.18 -3.76
C GLN A 239 18.02 5.65 -3.88
N ALA A 240 19.17 6.03 -3.31
CA ALA A 240 19.70 7.40 -3.44
C ALA A 240 19.91 7.79 -4.92
N TYR A 241 20.35 6.85 -5.75
CA TYR A 241 20.47 7.08 -7.19
C TYR A 241 19.11 7.28 -7.85
N SER A 242 18.10 6.46 -7.52
CA SER A 242 16.74 6.61 -8.08
C SER A 242 16.04 7.88 -7.64
N ASP A 243 16.32 8.38 -6.42
CA ASP A 243 15.75 9.62 -5.88
C ASP A 243 16.17 10.88 -6.68
N GLY A 244 17.22 10.76 -7.50
CA GLY A 244 17.60 11.77 -8.49
C GLY A 244 16.68 11.84 -9.71
N PHE A 245 15.83 10.83 -9.93
CA PHE A 245 14.93 10.74 -11.09
C PHE A 245 13.46 10.86 -10.71
N PHE A 246 13.05 10.28 -9.60
CA PHE A 246 11.72 10.39 -9.01
C PHE A 246 11.78 10.11 -7.50
N ARG A 247 10.80 10.64 -6.76
CA ARG A 247 10.68 10.40 -5.31
C ARG A 247 9.75 9.24 -5.03
N ASN A 248 9.92 8.63 -3.86
CA ASN A 248 8.96 7.61 -3.41
C ASN A 248 7.57 8.25 -3.24
N GLY A 249 6.56 7.64 -3.88
CA GLY A 249 5.20 8.17 -3.92
C GLY A 249 4.88 9.02 -5.17
N ASP A 250 5.85 9.40 -5.98
CA ASP A 250 5.58 10.02 -7.27
C ASP A 250 4.78 9.06 -8.13
N THR A 251 3.72 9.55 -8.72
CA THR A 251 2.80 8.77 -9.55
C THR A 251 3.04 8.91 -11.05
N ASP A 252 3.96 9.78 -11.45
CA ASP A 252 4.29 10.07 -12.84
C ASP A 252 5.79 9.90 -13.06
N LEU A 253 6.16 9.19 -14.12
CA LEU A 253 7.55 9.08 -14.60
C LEU A 253 7.62 9.60 -16.03
N PRO A 254 8.10 10.84 -16.26
CA PRO A 254 8.22 11.43 -17.59
C PRO A 254 9.17 10.64 -18.49
N TYR A 255 8.85 10.52 -19.78
CA TYR A 255 9.74 9.82 -20.73
C TYR A 255 11.07 10.55 -20.94
N SER A 256 11.13 11.86 -20.73
CA SER A 256 12.39 12.62 -20.74
C SER A 256 13.34 12.16 -19.62
N VAL A 257 12.80 11.81 -18.44
CA VAL A 257 13.57 11.23 -17.34
C VAL A 257 14.08 9.84 -17.70
N ILE A 258 13.22 9.00 -18.29
CA ILE A 258 13.60 7.65 -18.74
C ILE A 258 14.72 7.73 -19.79
N ALA A 259 14.57 8.63 -20.78
CA ALA A 259 15.57 8.82 -21.85
C ALA A 259 16.90 9.37 -21.34
N GLY A 260 16.90 10.18 -20.27
CA GLY A 260 18.10 10.71 -19.62
C GLY A 260 18.83 9.71 -18.73
N CYS A 261 18.21 8.57 -18.41
CA CYS A 261 18.81 7.55 -17.55
C CYS A 261 19.72 6.62 -18.37
N GLN A 262 20.92 6.29 -17.85
CA GLN A 262 21.83 5.32 -18.49
C GLN A 262 21.21 3.91 -18.60
N ASN A 263 20.29 3.57 -17.69
CA ASN A 263 19.59 2.29 -17.65
C ASN A 263 18.07 2.48 -17.64
N PRO A 264 17.45 2.80 -18.80
CA PRO A 264 16.02 3.08 -18.89
C PRO A 264 15.13 1.96 -18.34
N SER A 265 15.45 0.70 -18.62
CA SER A 265 14.69 -0.46 -18.12
C SER A 265 14.74 -0.58 -16.61
N TRP A 266 15.88 -0.23 -16.00
CA TRP A 266 16.06 -0.26 -14.57
C TRP A 266 15.21 0.82 -13.88
N ILE A 267 15.19 2.06 -14.40
CA ILE A 267 14.42 3.14 -13.80
C ILE A 267 12.91 2.90 -13.89
N VAL A 268 12.42 2.36 -15.01
CA VAL A 268 11.02 1.94 -15.16
C VAL A 268 10.68 0.85 -14.15
N ARG A 269 11.53 -0.17 -13.99
CA ARG A 269 11.33 -1.21 -12.98
C ARG A 269 11.27 -0.62 -11.57
N ARG A 270 12.21 0.24 -11.20
CA ARG A 270 12.25 0.89 -9.87
C ARG A 270 10.99 1.72 -9.61
N PHE A 271 10.54 2.48 -10.60
CA PHE A 271 9.31 3.26 -10.50
C PHE A 271 8.08 2.36 -10.33
N THR A 272 7.97 1.27 -11.06
CA THR A 272 6.80 0.38 -11.00
C THR A 272 6.77 -0.51 -9.77
N GLU A 273 7.94 -0.92 -9.25
CA GLU A 273 8.09 -1.69 -8.01
C GLU A 273 7.55 -0.95 -6.77
N GLN A 274 7.59 0.38 -6.71
CA GLN A 274 7.02 1.13 -5.59
C GLN A 274 5.50 0.90 -5.43
N PHE A 275 4.82 0.52 -6.51
CA PHE A 275 3.39 0.22 -6.54
C PHE A 275 3.10 -1.28 -6.44
N GLY A 276 4.10 -2.13 -6.34
CA GLY A 276 3.96 -3.58 -6.24
C GLY A 276 3.90 -4.32 -7.58
N ALA A 277 4.28 -3.68 -8.68
CA ALA A 277 4.42 -4.36 -9.97
C ALA A 277 5.59 -5.36 -9.90
N ASP A 278 5.39 -6.54 -10.46
CA ASP A 278 6.43 -7.54 -10.62
C ASP A 278 7.34 -7.26 -11.83
N SER A 279 8.40 -8.05 -11.96
CA SER A 279 9.37 -7.90 -13.04
C SER A 279 8.79 -8.17 -14.43
N SER A 280 7.72 -8.96 -14.55
CA SER A 280 7.05 -9.25 -15.82
C SER A 280 6.30 -8.03 -16.34
N ILE A 281 5.53 -7.38 -15.46
CA ILE A 281 4.83 -6.13 -15.75
C ILE A 281 5.83 -5.03 -16.13
N ALA A 282 6.90 -4.86 -15.36
CA ALA A 282 7.96 -3.88 -15.67
C ALA A 282 8.60 -4.12 -17.05
N SER A 283 8.83 -5.39 -17.41
CA SER A 283 9.39 -5.77 -18.71
C SER A 283 8.41 -5.50 -19.86
N GLU A 284 7.12 -5.73 -19.67
CA GLU A 284 6.10 -5.41 -20.65
C GLU A 284 5.97 -3.90 -20.87
N ILE A 285 6.00 -3.12 -19.78
CA ILE A 285 6.00 -1.65 -19.85
C ILE A 285 7.21 -1.16 -20.64
N ASN A 286 8.41 -1.66 -20.34
CA ASN A 286 9.63 -1.32 -21.08
C ASN A 286 9.50 -1.60 -22.57
N ARG A 287 8.99 -2.78 -22.95
CA ARG A 287 8.74 -3.13 -24.35
C ARG A 287 7.74 -2.18 -25.00
N SER A 288 6.70 -1.80 -24.27
CA SER A 288 5.68 -0.87 -24.78
C SER A 288 6.24 0.54 -25.00
N ILE A 289 7.04 1.05 -24.05
CA ILE A 289 7.67 2.38 -24.17
C ILE A 289 8.69 2.40 -25.31
N SER A 290 9.43 1.31 -25.51
CA SER A 290 10.46 1.19 -26.56
C SER A 290 9.90 0.79 -27.94
N SER A 291 8.58 0.57 -28.06
CA SER A 291 7.98 0.17 -29.34
C SER A 291 7.99 1.32 -30.36
N CYS A 292 8.21 0.98 -31.63
CA CYS A 292 8.11 1.94 -32.71
C CYS A 292 7.12 1.43 -33.78
N PRO A 293 6.00 2.14 -34.03
CA PRO A 293 5.59 3.39 -33.38
C PRO A 293 5.14 3.19 -31.94
N PHE A 294 5.44 4.16 -31.07
CA PHE A 294 4.94 4.17 -29.69
C PHE A 294 3.42 4.36 -29.68
N GLN A 295 2.73 3.51 -28.92
CA GLN A 295 1.27 3.56 -28.78
C GLN A 295 0.91 3.89 -27.32
N PRO A 296 0.47 5.12 -27.02
CA PRO A 296 0.00 5.47 -25.70
C PRO A 296 -1.34 4.82 -25.38
N GLY A 297 -1.61 4.64 -24.08
CA GLY A 297 -2.89 4.13 -23.57
C GLY A 297 -2.90 2.67 -23.18
N LYS A 298 -1.78 1.95 -23.26
CA LYS A 298 -1.68 0.60 -22.66
C LYS A 298 -1.74 0.70 -21.12
N THR A 299 -2.41 -0.27 -20.51
CA THR A 299 -2.68 -0.30 -19.07
C THR A 299 -2.31 -1.65 -18.47
N TRP A 300 -1.82 -1.61 -17.22
CA TRP A 300 -1.54 -2.78 -16.38
C TRP A 300 -2.16 -2.57 -15.01
N TYR A 301 -2.88 -3.57 -14.50
CA TYR A 301 -3.50 -3.51 -13.17
C TYR A 301 -2.50 -3.88 -12.09
N VAL A 302 -2.33 -3.00 -11.10
CA VAL A 302 -1.40 -3.18 -9.99
C VAL A 302 -2.01 -2.61 -8.71
N ALA A 303 -2.19 -3.44 -7.68
CA ALA A 303 -2.66 -3.03 -6.35
C ALA A 303 -3.95 -2.16 -6.35
N GLY A 304 -4.94 -2.54 -7.17
CA GLY A 304 -6.24 -1.86 -7.25
C GLY A 304 -6.22 -0.53 -8.02
N ARG A 305 -5.11 -0.21 -8.69
CA ARG A 305 -4.95 0.91 -9.60
C ARG A 305 -4.34 0.43 -10.92
N ILE A 306 -4.04 1.36 -11.81
CA ILE A 306 -3.40 1.04 -13.08
C ILE A 306 -2.12 1.83 -13.30
N LEU A 307 -1.15 1.17 -13.91
CA LEU A 307 -0.06 1.82 -14.64
C LEU A 307 -0.51 2.03 -16.08
N VAL A 308 -0.33 3.22 -16.61
CA VAL A 308 -0.73 3.57 -17.98
C VAL A 308 0.39 4.30 -18.72
N THR A 309 0.69 3.87 -19.96
CA THR A 309 1.54 4.65 -20.86
C THR A 309 0.74 5.80 -21.44
N ASP A 310 1.06 7.04 -21.06
CA ASP A 310 0.46 8.24 -21.65
C ASP A 310 1.34 8.82 -22.77
N ARG A 311 1.04 10.00 -23.26
CA ARG A 311 1.79 10.63 -24.35
C ARG A 311 3.19 11.08 -23.92
N ASP A 312 3.36 11.50 -22.69
CA ASP A 312 4.54 12.16 -22.14
C ASP A 312 5.19 11.43 -20.96
N ALA A 313 4.43 10.52 -20.30
CA ALA A 313 4.87 9.84 -19.08
C ALA A 313 4.23 8.45 -18.90
N LEU A 314 4.88 7.61 -18.11
CA LEU A 314 4.26 6.46 -17.45
C LEU A 314 3.58 6.95 -16.17
N ARG A 315 2.28 6.65 -15.99
CA ARG A 315 1.49 7.13 -14.85
C ARG A 315 0.87 5.99 -14.05
N TYR A 316 0.83 6.18 -12.72
CA TYR A 316 0.08 5.32 -11.80
C TYR A 316 -1.18 6.05 -11.34
N VAL A 317 -2.34 5.62 -11.78
CA VAL A 317 -3.62 6.33 -11.59
C VAL A 317 -4.71 5.40 -11.06
N ALA A 318 -5.73 5.96 -10.41
CA ALA A 318 -6.92 5.21 -10.05
C ALA A 318 -7.61 4.70 -11.34
N ASP A 319 -8.08 3.46 -11.32
CA ASP A 319 -8.80 2.90 -12.46
C ASP A 319 -10.18 3.56 -12.60
N ASN A 320 -10.87 3.70 -11.49
CA ASN A 320 -12.17 4.35 -11.42
C ASN A 320 -12.21 5.28 -10.18
N PRO A 321 -11.87 6.57 -10.31
CA PRO A 321 -11.89 7.47 -9.17
C PRO A 321 -13.32 7.66 -8.66
N SER A 322 -13.52 7.49 -7.36
CA SER A 322 -14.80 7.77 -6.68
C SER A 322 -14.94 9.29 -6.52
N ILE A 323 -15.36 9.96 -7.60
CA ILE A 323 -15.59 11.40 -7.60
C ILE A 323 -17.07 11.63 -7.83
N SER A 324 -17.71 12.39 -6.95
CA SER A 324 -19.07 12.86 -7.08
C SER A 324 -19.09 14.27 -7.67
N TYR A 325 -20.08 14.51 -8.51
CA TYR A 325 -20.31 15.81 -9.14
C TYR A 325 -21.77 16.22 -8.98
N ALA A 326 -22.00 17.52 -8.77
CA ALA A 326 -23.31 18.13 -8.78
C ALA A 326 -23.45 19.10 -9.96
N LEU A 327 -24.67 19.30 -10.44
CA LEU A 327 -25.02 20.32 -11.41
C LEU A 327 -25.58 21.53 -10.68
N ASP A 328 -25.08 22.70 -11.04
CA ASP A 328 -25.68 23.99 -10.65
C ASP A 328 -26.44 24.54 -11.87
N ASP A 329 -27.62 25.10 -11.65
CA ASP A 329 -28.55 25.58 -12.66
C ASP A 329 -28.85 27.05 -12.44
N ASN A 330 -28.64 27.85 -13.46
CA ASN A 330 -28.98 29.26 -13.46
C ASN A 330 -29.92 29.57 -14.64
N VAL A 331 -31.05 30.14 -14.36
CA VAL A 331 -32.11 30.45 -15.35
C VAL A 331 -31.93 31.87 -15.90
N PHE A 332 -32.07 32.00 -17.19
CA PHE A 332 -31.99 33.27 -17.90
C PHE A 332 -33.14 33.41 -18.90
N GLU A 333 -33.69 34.62 -19.03
CA GLU A 333 -34.56 34.95 -20.15
C GLU A 333 -33.73 35.04 -21.44
N LEU A 334 -34.20 34.45 -22.51
CA LEU A 334 -33.52 34.50 -23.81
C LEU A 334 -33.57 35.92 -24.41
N SER A 335 -32.43 36.59 -24.36
CA SER A 335 -32.22 37.94 -24.94
C SER A 335 -31.15 37.89 -26.03
N GLY A 336 -30.98 38.99 -26.76
CA GLY A 336 -29.93 39.10 -27.77
C GLY A 336 -28.52 38.89 -27.21
N SER A 337 -28.25 39.41 -26.00
CA SER A 337 -26.98 39.21 -25.29
C SER A 337 -26.75 37.77 -24.86
N VAL A 338 -27.77 37.10 -24.32
CA VAL A 338 -27.70 35.68 -23.93
C VAL A 338 -27.51 34.79 -25.16
N SER A 339 -28.23 35.10 -26.26
CA SER A 339 -28.06 34.37 -27.54
C SER A 339 -26.65 34.51 -28.09
N GLU A 340 -26.00 35.66 -27.92
CA GLU A 340 -24.62 35.89 -28.34
C GLU A 340 -23.63 35.13 -27.48
N GLU A 341 -23.87 35.06 -26.16
CA GLU A 341 -23.06 34.25 -25.22
C GLU A 341 -23.15 32.76 -25.52
N ILE A 342 -24.36 32.24 -25.79
CA ILE A 342 -24.57 30.85 -26.21
C ILE A 342 -23.78 30.52 -27.48
N ARG A 343 -23.74 31.46 -28.44
CA ARG A 343 -22.97 31.26 -29.69
C ARG A 343 -21.45 31.30 -29.48
N ARG A 344 -20.97 32.14 -28.56
CA ARG A 344 -19.54 32.25 -28.21
C ARG A 344 -19.07 31.01 -27.42
N ASN A 345 -19.87 30.58 -26.45
CA ASN A 345 -19.58 29.45 -25.60
C ASN A 345 -20.26 28.21 -26.16
N ARG A 346 -19.63 27.57 -27.16
CA ARG A 346 -20.16 26.37 -27.82
C ARG A 346 -20.11 25.10 -26.97
N GLY A 347 -20.18 25.24 -25.63
CA GLY A 347 -20.47 24.14 -24.71
C GLY A 347 -19.29 23.34 -24.23
N ASN A 348 -18.08 23.87 -24.24
CA ASN A 348 -16.97 23.18 -23.62
C ASN A 348 -16.90 23.42 -22.10
N GLU A 349 -17.11 24.67 -21.66
CA GLU A 349 -17.03 25.03 -20.24
C GLU A 349 -18.38 24.98 -19.52
N VAL A 350 -19.48 25.28 -20.24
CA VAL A 350 -20.84 25.28 -19.71
C VAL A 350 -21.80 24.63 -20.70
N LEU A 351 -22.93 24.14 -20.21
CA LEU A 351 -23.99 23.57 -21.02
C LEU A 351 -25.24 24.49 -20.95
N TRP A 352 -25.74 24.91 -22.09
CA TRP A 352 -27.01 25.61 -22.20
C TRP A 352 -28.10 24.65 -22.64
N LEU A 353 -29.23 24.58 -21.90
CA LEU A 353 -30.35 23.71 -22.16
C LEU A 353 -31.67 24.48 -22.18
N PRO A 354 -32.71 24.02 -22.91
CA PRO A 354 -34.04 24.57 -22.88
C PRO A 354 -34.89 24.07 -21.70
N TYR A 355 -34.31 23.41 -20.73
CA TYR A 355 -34.94 22.84 -19.53
C TYR A 355 -33.96 22.74 -18.36
N ASP A 356 -34.48 22.57 -17.15
CA ASP A 356 -33.76 22.59 -15.89
C ASP A 356 -32.81 21.40 -15.71
N ALA A 357 -31.79 21.58 -14.84
CA ALA A 357 -30.80 20.54 -14.52
C ALA A 357 -31.40 19.28 -13.87
N GLY A 358 -32.62 19.37 -13.30
CA GLY A 358 -33.30 18.20 -12.70
C GLY A 358 -33.66 17.11 -13.71
N GLN A 359 -33.63 17.44 -15.01
CA GLN A 359 -33.80 16.45 -16.10
C GLN A 359 -32.48 15.80 -16.54
N CYS A 360 -31.38 16.16 -15.89
CA CYS A 360 -30.06 15.60 -16.17
C CYS A 360 -29.50 14.82 -14.96
N ASP A 361 -28.65 13.84 -15.26
CA ASP A 361 -27.82 13.14 -14.29
C ASP A 361 -26.35 13.32 -14.65
N VAL A 362 -25.47 13.28 -13.62
CA VAL A 362 -24.02 13.29 -13.79
C VAL A 362 -23.48 11.92 -13.39
N ARG A 363 -22.64 11.35 -14.22
CA ARG A 363 -21.97 10.09 -13.94
C ARG A 363 -20.62 9.97 -14.63
N MET A 364 -19.80 9.06 -14.17
CA MET A 364 -18.59 8.71 -14.90
C MET A 364 -18.92 7.98 -16.22
N PRO A 365 -18.08 8.15 -17.26
CA PRO A 365 -18.22 7.42 -18.51
C PRO A 365 -18.18 5.92 -18.29
N ARG A 366 -19.03 5.17 -19.03
CA ARG A 366 -19.06 3.71 -19.05
C ARG A 366 -18.43 3.18 -20.33
N GLN A 367 -17.99 1.95 -20.31
CA GLN A 367 -17.52 1.29 -21.53
C GLN A 367 -18.65 1.22 -22.56
N GLY A 368 -18.34 1.66 -23.78
CA GLY A 368 -19.31 1.68 -24.87
C GLY A 368 -20.16 2.94 -24.96
N ASP A 369 -20.06 3.90 -24.02
CA ASP A 369 -20.75 5.18 -24.09
C ASP A 369 -20.49 5.89 -25.41
N ARG A 370 -21.55 6.38 -26.03
CA ARG A 370 -21.52 7.14 -27.30
C ARG A 370 -22.23 8.46 -27.13
N MET A 371 -21.72 9.47 -27.81
CA MET A 371 -22.37 10.78 -27.91
C MET A 371 -22.45 11.23 -29.36
N ALA A 372 -23.31 12.18 -29.65
CA ALA A 372 -23.45 12.84 -30.95
C ALA A 372 -22.78 14.23 -30.89
N PRO A 373 -21.48 14.39 -31.21
CA PRO A 373 -20.77 15.64 -30.97
C PRO A 373 -21.32 16.78 -31.83
N LEU A 374 -21.43 18.00 -31.26
CA LEU A 374 -21.81 19.18 -32.00
C LEU A 374 -20.84 19.46 -33.16
N GLY A 375 -21.41 19.73 -34.34
CA GLY A 375 -20.65 19.98 -35.56
C GLY A 375 -20.18 18.73 -36.31
N MET A 376 -20.54 17.54 -35.87
CA MET A 376 -20.19 16.26 -36.52
C MET A 376 -21.42 15.46 -36.92
N ARG A 377 -21.32 14.65 -37.98
CA ARG A 377 -22.35 13.67 -38.36
C ARG A 377 -22.11 12.34 -37.61
N GLY A 378 -23.23 11.71 -37.19
CA GLY A 378 -23.19 10.41 -36.50
C GLY A 378 -22.86 10.51 -35.00
N THR A 379 -22.49 9.38 -34.41
CA THR A 379 -22.11 9.26 -33.00
C THR A 379 -20.67 8.78 -32.89
N ARG A 380 -20.01 9.13 -31.77
CA ARG A 380 -18.64 8.70 -31.45
C ARG A 380 -18.57 8.09 -30.06
N LEU A 381 -17.61 7.21 -29.85
CA LEU A 381 -17.32 6.72 -28.50
C LEU A 381 -16.79 7.88 -27.63
N VAL A 382 -17.31 7.99 -26.42
CA VAL A 382 -16.83 8.97 -25.43
C VAL A 382 -15.33 8.80 -25.16
N SER A 383 -14.87 7.56 -25.10
CA SER A 383 -13.43 7.24 -24.93
C SER A 383 -12.56 7.84 -26.02
N ASP A 384 -13.05 7.89 -27.27
CA ASP A 384 -12.29 8.44 -28.40
C ASP A 384 -12.30 9.98 -28.35
N VAL A 385 -13.45 10.57 -28.00
CA VAL A 385 -13.57 12.02 -27.80
C VAL A 385 -12.62 12.48 -26.68
N LEU A 386 -12.57 11.76 -25.57
CA LEU A 386 -11.64 12.03 -24.48
C LEU A 386 -10.16 11.85 -24.87
N LYS A 387 -9.82 10.85 -25.70
CA LYS A 387 -8.44 10.69 -26.21
C LYS A 387 -8.00 11.85 -27.09
N GLU A 388 -8.90 12.38 -27.89
CA GLU A 388 -8.61 13.51 -28.78
C GLU A 388 -8.57 14.87 -28.08
N SER A 389 -9.14 15.00 -26.88
CA SER A 389 -9.21 16.27 -26.13
C SER A 389 -7.86 16.82 -25.67
N GLY A 390 -6.77 16.04 -25.76
CA GLY A 390 -5.45 16.44 -25.26
C GLY A 390 -5.26 16.26 -23.76
N LEU A 391 -6.27 15.86 -23.01
CA LEU A 391 -6.18 15.58 -21.59
C LEU A 391 -5.28 14.37 -21.34
N ASP A 392 -4.49 14.42 -20.26
CA ASP A 392 -3.72 13.26 -19.78
C ASP A 392 -4.64 12.16 -19.27
N SER A 393 -4.09 10.97 -19.06
CA SER A 393 -4.86 9.79 -18.66
C SER A 393 -5.54 9.94 -17.29
N ARG A 394 -4.96 10.72 -16.37
CA ARG A 394 -5.55 11.01 -15.06
C ARG A 394 -6.79 11.89 -15.21
N LYS A 395 -6.62 13.04 -15.86
CA LYS A 395 -7.73 13.97 -16.11
C LYS A 395 -8.86 13.32 -16.90
N ARG A 396 -8.55 12.52 -17.94
CA ARG A 396 -9.60 11.81 -18.70
C ARG A 396 -10.47 10.88 -17.85
N ARG A 397 -9.91 10.30 -16.78
CA ARG A 397 -10.62 9.42 -15.85
C ARG A 397 -11.43 10.17 -14.79
N GLU A 398 -11.18 11.46 -14.66
CA GLU A 398 -11.91 12.34 -13.73
C GLU A 398 -13.03 13.12 -14.43
N VAL A 399 -13.07 13.16 -15.76
CA VAL A 399 -14.12 13.90 -16.50
C VAL A 399 -15.42 13.11 -16.52
N PRO A 400 -16.51 13.62 -15.94
CA PRO A 400 -17.82 12.99 -15.99
C PRO A 400 -18.51 13.22 -17.33
N VAL A 401 -19.67 12.59 -17.52
CA VAL A 401 -20.64 12.88 -18.57
C VAL A 401 -21.95 13.37 -17.96
N VAL A 402 -22.56 14.34 -18.60
CA VAL A 402 -23.91 14.77 -18.28
C VAL A 402 -24.87 14.10 -19.25
N VAL A 403 -25.83 13.39 -18.70
CA VAL A 403 -26.77 12.58 -19.47
C VAL A 403 -28.22 13.03 -19.22
N ARG A 404 -29.05 12.95 -20.23
CA ARG A 404 -30.47 13.18 -20.08
C ARG A 404 -31.10 12.00 -19.32
N ARG A 405 -31.90 12.31 -18.30
CA ARG A 405 -32.49 11.30 -17.40
C ARG A 405 -33.48 10.37 -18.10
N THR A 406 -34.19 10.87 -19.09
CA THR A 406 -35.29 10.14 -19.75
C THR A 406 -34.82 8.98 -20.62
N ASP A 407 -33.68 9.12 -21.31
CA ASP A 407 -33.19 8.17 -22.31
C ASP A 407 -31.68 7.84 -22.17
N GLY A 408 -30.98 8.51 -21.26
CA GLY A 408 -29.55 8.32 -21.05
C GLY A 408 -28.64 8.90 -22.14
N GLU A 409 -29.19 9.74 -23.05
CA GLU A 409 -28.40 10.41 -24.09
C GLU A 409 -27.34 11.31 -23.45
N ILE A 410 -26.10 11.23 -23.92
CA ILE A 410 -24.99 12.05 -23.42
C ILE A 410 -25.07 13.44 -24.07
N LEU A 411 -25.35 14.43 -23.25
CA LEU A 411 -25.50 15.82 -23.66
C LEU A 411 -24.19 16.61 -23.63
N TRP A 412 -23.31 16.25 -22.69
CA TRP A 412 -22.09 17.04 -22.47
C TRP A 412 -20.99 16.23 -21.79
N ILE A 413 -19.77 16.44 -22.24
CA ILE A 413 -18.51 16.07 -21.58
C ILE A 413 -17.87 17.39 -21.13
N PRO A 414 -17.96 17.76 -19.85
CA PRO A 414 -17.50 19.06 -19.33
C PRO A 414 -16.06 19.37 -19.70
N GLY A 415 -15.80 20.59 -20.17
CA GLY A 415 -14.48 21.03 -20.63
C GLY A 415 -13.98 20.41 -21.94
N VAL A 416 -14.75 19.48 -22.54
CA VAL A 416 -14.31 18.73 -23.71
C VAL A 416 -15.24 18.91 -24.92
N LYS A 417 -16.51 18.49 -24.80
CA LYS A 417 -17.39 18.47 -25.96
C LYS A 417 -18.87 18.46 -25.57
N ARG A 418 -19.68 19.28 -26.30
CA ARG A 418 -21.14 19.25 -26.24
C ARG A 418 -21.73 18.34 -27.31
N SER A 419 -22.89 17.74 -27.01
CA SER A 419 -23.75 17.06 -28.00
C SER A 419 -24.46 18.04 -28.91
N ARG A 420 -24.89 17.56 -30.06
CA ARG A 420 -25.78 18.29 -30.96
C ARG A 420 -27.28 18.20 -30.57
N HIS A 421 -27.61 17.41 -29.56
CA HIS A 421 -28.95 17.30 -29.03
C HIS A 421 -29.25 18.45 -28.07
N ASP A 422 -30.54 18.78 -27.93
CA ASP A 422 -31.06 19.86 -27.06
C ASP A 422 -30.39 21.22 -27.27
N ILE A 423 -30.18 21.56 -28.54
CA ILE A 423 -29.75 22.90 -28.93
C ILE A 423 -30.92 23.88 -28.71
N ILE A 424 -30.64 25.00 -28.08
CA ILE A 424 -31.65 26.04 -27.84
C ILE A 424 -32.14 26.59 -29.17
N ASP A 425 -33.44 26.54 -29.35
CA ASP A 425 -34.16 27.10 -30.47
C ASP A 425 -34.45 28.61 -30.20
N SER A 426 -34.61 29.40 -31.27
CA SER A 426 -34.99 30.80 -31.21
C SER A 426 -36.41 31.04 -30.65
N SER A 427 -37.23 30.02 -30.50
CA SER A 427 -38.55 30.06 -29.88
C SER A 427 -38.54 29.87 -28.35
N ALA A 428 -37.41 29.55 -27.75
CA ALA A 428 -37.29 29.41 -26.31
C ALA A 428 -37.44 30.75 -25.60
N HIS A 429 -38.21 30.82 -24.52
CA HIS A 429 -38.35 32.02 -23.70
C HIS A 429 -37.38 32.03 -22.53
N GLU A 430 -37.14 30.89 -21.96
CA GLU A 430 -36.17 30.65 -20.85
C GLU A 430 -35.09 29.68 -21.29
N VAL A 431 -33.89 29.85 -20.75
CA VAL A 431 -32.75 28.97 -20.97
C VAL A 431 -32.00 28.75 -19.67
N HIS A 432 -31.48 27.56 -19.52
CA HIS A 432 -30.75 27.10 -18.33
C HIS A 432 -29.28 27.02 -18.64
N LEU A 433 -28.47 27.71 -17.85
CA LEU A 433 -27.00 27.57 -17.83
C LEU A 433 -26.60 26.54 -16.79
N ILE A 434 -26.16 25.40 -17.26
CA ILE A 434 -25.73 24.30 -16.43
C ILE A 434 -24.22 24.36 -16.27
N THR A 435 -23.77 24.40 -15.03
CA THR A 435 -22.35 24.24 -14.66
C THR A 435 -22.17 23.01 -13.79
N ILE A 436 -20.93 22.52 -13.71
CA ILE A 436 -20.60 21.33 -12.94
C ILE A 436 -19.68 21.72 -11.78
N ARG A 437 -19.98 21.18 -10.61
CA ARG A 437 -19.18 21.34 -9.40
C ARG A 437 -18.79 19.97 -8.85
N ARG A 438 -17.51 19.83 -8.49
CA ARG A 438 -17.03 18.63 -7.78
C ARG A 438 -17.50 18.69 -6.32
N GLU A 439 -18.12 17.64 -5.86
CA GLU A 439 -18.45 17.48 -4.45
C GLU A 439 -17.18 17.05 -3.67
N SER A 440 -17.00 17.66 -2.50
CA SER A 440 -15.83 17.45 -1.65
C SER A 440 -15.95 16.19 -0.78
#